data_5001af8bbc211f09e2231b53972c1fdf
#
_entry.id   5001af8bbc211f09e2231b53972c1fdf
#
_cell.length_a   1.000
_cell.length_b   1.000
_cell.length_c   1.000
_cell.angle_alpha   90.00
_cell.angle_beta   90.00
_cell.angle_gamma   90.00
#
_symmetry.space_group_name_H-M   'P 1'
#
loop_
_entity.id
_entity.type
_entity.pdbx_description
1 polymer ?
#
loop_
_entity_poly.entity_id
_entity_poly.type
_entity_poly.pdbx_seq_one_letter_code
_entity_poly.pdbx_strand_id
1 'polypeptide(L)'
;MSDSYSFCNLNAFEFWLIIRLYAAASIPLILATYYKLNNKVSFSTSRVLIYSFIIVAIGWEIWLTYGIAGGLPVDERRSIALSCAIPQNLNWLLNSLADILIIWIGIFLVKRFYRNKPSPFLTWKWGAFFILFIWFIAQNIYVEGFFYHLQLGSDGDLSWAPLQPLGSWYNPTLFEIGGNPITLQSQSSWVIMTPIVYYLLIRFNTKKNKR
;
A
#
# COMPACT_ATOMS: atom_id res chain seq x y z
N MET A 1 -5.86 -29.34 17.55
CA MET A 1 -7.19 -28.82 17.15
C MET A 1 -6.94 -27.51 16.44
N SER A 2 -7.20 -27.42 15.15
CA SER A 2 -7.08 -26.15 14.43
C SER A 2 -8.32 -25.33 14.78
N ASP A 3 -8.13 -24.24 15.49
CA ASP A 3 -9.21 -23.26 15.72
C ASP A 3 -9.59 -22.64 14.37
N SER A 4 -10.57 -23.24 13.70
CA SER A 4 -11.16 -22.67 12.49
C SER A 4 -12.28 -21.72 12.93
N TYR A 5 -12.17 -20.47 12.52
CA TYR A 5 -13.25 -19.50 12.70
C TYR A 5 -14.42 -19.87 11.77
N SER A 6 -15.64 -19.83 12.28
CA SER A 6 -16.85 -20.26 11.56
C SER A 6 -17.11 -19.48 10.26
N PHE A 7 -16.61 -18.25 10.15
CA PHE A 7 -16.70 -17.45 8.93
C PHE A 7 -15.62 -17.88 7.93
N CYS A 8 -16.04 -18.43 6.79
CA CYS A 8 -15.16 -18.91 5.71
C CYS A 8 -14.11 -19.95 6.11
N ASN A 9 -14.17 -20.56 7.29
CA ASN A 9 -13.19 -21.56 7.79
C ASN A 9 -11.74 -21.08 7.82
N LEU A 10 -11.53 -19.83 8.19
CA LEU A 10 -10.22 -19.20 8.25
C LEU A 10 -9.34 -19.82 9.35
N ASN A 11 -8.07 -20.00 9.07
CA ASN A 11 -7.07 -20.23 10.12
C ASN A 11 -6.71 -18.91 10.84
N ALA A 12 -5.95 -19.00 11.94
CA ALA A 12 -5.61 -17.84 12.75
C ALA A 12 -4.84 -16.75 11.97
N PHE A 13 -3.91 -17.14 11.09
CA PHE A 13 -3.14 -16.19 10.26
C PHE A 13 -4.02 -15.49 9.23
N GLU A 14 -4.86 -16.23 8.54
CA GLU A 14 -5.81 -15.70 7.56
C GLU A 14 -6.82 -14.76 8.22
N PHE A 15 -7.30 -15.12 9.42
CA PHE A 15 -8.21 -14.27 10.20
C PHE A 15 -7.57 -12.92 10.55
N TRP A 16 -6.32 -12.91 11.00
CA TRP A 16 -5.59 -11.67 11.27
C TRP A 16 -5.29 -10.85 10.02
N LEU A 17 -4.98 -11.51 8.91
CA LEU A 17 -4.83 -10.82 7.63
C LEU A 17 -6.11 -10.07 7.26
N ILE A 18 -7.27 -10.72 7.40
CA ILE A 18 -8.57 -10.14 7.08
C ILE A 18 -8.88 -8.95 7.99
N ILE A 19 -8.75 -9.12 9.31
CA ILE A 19 -8.97 -8.02 10.26
C ILE A 19 -8.07 -6.83 9.91
N ARG A 20 -6.78 -7.08 9.69
CA ARG A 20 -5.82 -6.04 9.33
C ARG A 20 -6.23 -5.31 8.05
N LEU A 21 -6.62 -6.04 7.02
CA LEU A 21 -6.95 -5.44 5.73
C LEU A 21 -8.24 -4.61 5.80
N TYR A 22 -9.30 -5.16 6.39
CA TYR A 22 -10.54 -4.41 6.57
C TYR A 22 -10.36 -3.19 7.48
N ALA A 23 -9.61 -3.31 8.57
CA ALA A 23 -9.30 -2.18 9.43
C ALA A 23 -8.49 -1.11 8.68
N ALA A 24 -7.40 -1.50 7.99
CA ALA A 24 -6.55 -0.58 7.24
C ALA A 24 -7.33 0.13 6.12
N ALA A 25 -8.24 -0.54 5.44
CA ALA A 25 -9.09 0.05 4.41
C ALA A 25 -10.18 0.98 4.98
N SER A 26 -10.73 0.65 6.15
CA SER A 26 -11.81 1.43 6.77
C SER A 26 -11.31 2.74 7.40
N ILE A 27 -10.12 2.73 8.00
CA ILE A 27 -9.55 3.90 8.69
C ILE A 27 -9.48 5.15 7.78
N PRO A 28 -8.93 5.10 6.55
CA PRO A 28 -8.89 6.28 5.68
C PRO A 28 -10.27 6.81 5.33
N LEU A 29 -11.28 5.96 5.17
CA LEU A 29 -12.66 6.39 4.91
C LEU A 29 -13.26 7.09 6.12
N ILE A 30 -13.07 6.54 7.32
CA ILE A 30 -13.52 7.13 8.59
C ILE A 30 -12.83 8.48 8.82
N LEU A 31 -11.51 8.55 8.65
CA LEU A 31 -10.74 9.78 8.81
C LEU A 31 -11.13 10.83 7.76
N ALA A 32 -11.32 10.44 6.50
CA ALA A 32 -11.75 11.34 5.45
C ALA A 32 -13.11 11.97 5.78
N THR A 33 -14.07 11.15 6.22
CA THR A 33 -15.41 11.60 6.63
C THR A 33 -15.31 12.52 7.84
N TYR A 34 -14.62 12.12 8.90
CA TYR A 34 -14.44 12.91 10.12
C TYR A 34 -13.81 14.28 9.82
N TYR A 35 -12.72 14.31 9.08
CA TYR A 35 -12.03 15.55 8.76
C TYR A 35 -12.82 16.43 7.79
N LYS A 36 -13.56 15.83 6.85
CA LYS A 36 -14.46 16.59 5.95
C LYS A 36 -15.56 17.28 6.74
N LEU A 37 -16.23 16.56 7.64
CA LEU A 37 -17.29 17.11 8.48
C LEU A 37 -16.78 18.25 9.40
N ASN A 38 -15.54 18.16 9.87
CA ASN A 38 -14.91 19.16 10.73
C ASN A 38 -14.10 20.23 9.98
N ASN A 39 -14.14 20.27 8.64
CA ASN A 39 -13.36 21.19 7.79
C ASN A 39 -11.84 21.19 8.07
N LYS A 40 -11.29 20.06 8.54
CA LYS A 40 -9.87 19.92 8.95
C LYS A 40 -8.94 19.36 7.87
N VAL A 41 -9.47 18.75 6.80
CA VAL A 41 -8.63 18.26 5.71
C VAL A 41 -8.22 19.41 4.81
N SER A 42 -6.94 19.61 4.65
CA SER A 42 -6.48 20.57 3.66
C SER A 42 -6.82 20.06 2.25
N PHE A 43 -7.30 20.95 1.40
CA PHE A 43 -7.60 20.65 -0.01
C PHE A 43 -6.40 20.02 -0.75
N SER A 44 -5.18 20.42 -0.42
CA SER A 44 -3.96 19.84 -0.97
C SER A 44 -3.77 18.38 -0.57
N THR A 45 -3.98 18.05 0.71
CA THR A 45 -3.87 16.66 1.19
C THR A 45 -4.92 15.77 0.55
N SER A 46 -6.18 16.22 0.49
CA SER A 46 -7.25 15.44 -0.17
C SER A 46 -6.92 15.12 -1.62
N ARG A 47 -6.41 16.09 -2.37
CA ARG A 47 -5.99 15.85 -3.77
C ARG A 47 -4.87 14.83 -3.85
N VAL A 48 -3.84 14.93 -3.01
CA VAL A 48 -2.75 13.95 -3.00
C VAL A 48 -3.31 12.55 -2.76
N LEU A 49 -4.18 12.35 -1.77
CA LEU A 49 -4.76 11.04 -1.47
C LEU A 49 -5.62 10.50 -2.62
N ILE A 50 -6.42 11.35 -3.30
CA ILE A 50 -7.21 10.92 -4.47
C ILE A 50 -6.31 10.50 -5.63
N TYR A 51 -5.30 11.32 -5.99
CA TYR A 51 -4.37 10.95 -7.04
C TYR A 51 -3.56 9.70 -6.69
N SER A 52 -3.16 9.57 -5.42
CA SER A 52 -2.47 8.38 -4.95
C SER A 52 -3.34 7.14 -5.05
N PHE A 53 -4.65 7.23 -4.70
CA PHE A 53 -5.58 6.12 -4.87
C PHE A 53 -5.65 5.65 -6.32
N ILE A 54 -5.79 6.58 -7.28
CA ILE A 54 -5.84 6.23 -8.70
C ILE A 54 -4.53 5.55 -9.14
N ILE A 55 -3.38 6.09 -8.74
CA ILE A 55 -2.07 5.54 -9.11
C ILE A 55 -1.88 4.14 -8.52
N VAL A 56 -2.21 3.93 -7.25
CA VAL A 56 -2.13 2.63 -6.58
C VAL A 56 -3.07 1.62 -7.21
N ALA A 57 -4.36 1.97 -7.33
CA ALA A 57 -5.40 1.09 -7.82
C ALA A 57 -5.14 0.58 -9.24
N ILE A 58 -4.58 1.42 -10.11
CA ILE A 58 -4.28 1.08 -11.51
C ILE A 58 -2.81 0.65 -11.69
N GLY A 59 -1.91 1.19 -10.88
CA GLY A 59 -0.46 0.99 -11.02
C GLY A 59 0.01 -0.40 -10.62
N TRP A 60 -0.51 -0.95 -9.53
CA TRP A 60 -0.14 -2.30 -9.08
C TRP A 60 -1.28 -3.13 -8.51
N GLU A 61 -2.28 -2.55 -7.83
CA GLU A 61 -3.33 -3.34 -7.20
C GLU A 61 -4.22 -4.08 -8.21
N ILE A 62 -4.49 -3.50 -9.37
CA ILE A 62 -5.21 -4.19 -10.45
C ILE A 62 -4.40 -5.38 -10.98
N TRP A 63 -3.07 -5.24 -11.09
CA TRP A 63 -2.17 -6.29 -11.55
C TRP A 63 -2.08 -7.44 -10.55
N LEU A 64 -1.88 -7.09 -9.28
CA LEU A 64 -1.80 -8.06 -8.18
C LEU A 64 -3.11 -8.83 -8.00
N THR A 65 -4.25 -8.17 -8.18
CA THR A 65 -5.56 -8.77 -7.96
C THR A 65 -6.04 -9.62 -9.14
N TYR A 66 -5.87 -9.12 -10.37
CA TYR A 66 -6.44 -9.75 -11.56
C TYR A 66 -5.44 -10.55 -12.38
N GLY A 67 -4.17 -10.60 -11.98
CA GLY A 67 -3.14 -11.39 -12.67
C GLY A 67 -2.77 -10.86 -14.04
N ILE A 68 -2.82 -9.56 -14.26
CA ILE A 68 -2.43 -8.94 -15.52
C ILE A 68 -0.94 -9.19 -15.77
N ALA A 69 -0.55 -9.32 -17.04
CA ALA A 69 0.81 -9.63 -17.49
C ALA A 69 1.29 -11.08 -17.22
N GLY A 70 0.37 -12.03 -17.26
CA GLY A 70 0.69 -13.45 -17.24
C GLY A 70 0.70 -14.10 -15.86
N GLY A 71 0.39 -13.32 -14.81
CA GLY A 71 0.15 -13.89 -13.47
C GLY A 71 -1.28 -14.47 -13.36
N LEU A 72 -1.48 -15.32 -12.35
CA LEU A 72 -2.81 -15.81 -11.99
C LEU A 72 -3.60 -14.75 -11.20
N PRO A 73 -4.93 -14.71 -11.30
CA PRO A 73 -5.78 -13.92 -10.42
C PRO A 73 -5.57 -14.30 -8.95
N VAL A 74 -5.79 -13.37 -8.04
CA VAL A 74 -5.55 -13.60 -6.60
C VAL A 74 -6.34 -14.80 -6.06
N ASP A 75 -7.55 -15.06 -6.55
CA ASP A 75 -8.40 -16.18 -6.10
C ASP A 75 -7.87 -17.56 -6.53
N GLU A 76 -6.98 -17.62 -7.51
CA GLU A 76 -6.31 -18.86 -7.94
C GLU A 76 -4.97 -19.10 -7.23
N ARG A 77 -4.46 -18.09 -6.48
CA ARG A 77 -3.15 -18.13 -5.82
C ARG A 77 -3.23 -18.30 -4.31
N ARG A 78 -4.38 -18.09 -3.71
CA ARG A 78 -4.60 -18.14 -2.26
C ARG A 78 -5.62 -19.19 -1.86
N SER A 79 -5.82 -19.40 -0.57
CA SER A 79 -6.79 -20.35 -0.05
C SER A 79 -8.23 -19.99 -0.42
N ILE A 80 -9.10 -21.01 -0.54
CA ILE A 80 -10.54 -20.84 -0.74
C ILE A 80 -11.15 -20.03 0.42
N ALA A 81 -10.64 -20.20 1.63
CA ALA A 81 -11.08 -19.46 2.82
C ALA A 81 -10.84 -17.95 2.66
N LEU A 82 -9.68 -17.54 2.17
CA LEU A 82 -9.37 -16.13 1.88
C LEU A 82 -10.22 -15.58 0.73
N SER A 83 -10.44 -16.36 -0.33
CA SER A 83 -11.27 -15.93 -1.46
C SER A 83 -12.74 -15.78 -1.06
N CYS A 84 -13.23 -16.61 -0.13
CA CYS A 84 -14.54 -16.43 0.50
C CYS A 84 -14.61 -15.13 1.32
N ALA A 85 -13.62 -14.86 2.16
CA ALA A 85 -13.63 -13.74 3.10
C ALA A 85 -13.32 -12.39 2.45
N ILE A 86 -12.55 -12.39 1.36
CA ILE A 86 -12.17 -11.20 0.59
C ILE A 86 -12.37 -11.52 -0.91
N PRO A 87 -13.58 -11.45 -1.46
CA PRO A 87 -13.78 -11.63 -2.90
C PRO A 87 -12.88 -10.74 -3.74
N GLN A 88 -12.47 -11.21 -4.91
CA GLN A 88 -11.46 -10.58 -5.78
C GLN A 88 -11.65 -9.06 -5.96
N ASN A 89 -12.85 -8.62 -6.33
CA ASN A 89 -13.12 -7.18 -6.53
C ASN A 89 -12.98 -6.37 -5.23
N LEU A 90 -13.35 -6.98 -4.10
CA LEU A 90 -13.20 -6.37 -2.80
C LEU A 90 -11.74 -6.32 -2.39
N ASN A 91 -10.94 -7.34 -2.74
CA ASN A 91 -9.49 -7.37 -2.54
C ASN A 91 -8.81 -6.15 -3.18
N TRP A 92 -9.10 -5.88 -4.46
CA TRP A 92 -8.59 -4.72 -5.16
C TRP A 92 -8.92 -3.40 -4.43
N LEU A 93 -10.17 -3.24 -4.02
CA LEU A 93 -10.61 -2.02 -3.34
C LEU A 93 -9.96 -1.87 -1.95
N LEU A 94 -9.95 -2.94 -1.15
CA LEU A 94 -9.44 -2.92 0.22
C LEU A 94 -7.94 -2.67 0.25
N ASN A 95 -7.16 -3.30 -0.62
CA ASN A 95 -5.71 -3.06 -0.72
C ASN A 95 -5.43 -1.62 -1.17
N SER A 96 -6.12 -1.15 -2.21
CA SER A 96 -5.97 0.24 -2.66
C SER A 96 -6.28 1.26 -1.55
N LEU A 97 -7.29 1.02 -0.72
CA LEU A 97 -7.61 1.87 0.43
C LEU A 97 -6.60 1.74 1.56
N ALA A 98 -6.10 0.53 1.82
CA ALA A 98 -5.04 0.30 2.81
C ALA A 98 -3.76 1.05 2.45
N ASP A 99 -3.39 1.09 1.18
CA ASP A 99 -2.26 1.86 0.68
C ASP A 99 -2.45 3.38 0.90
N ILE A 100 -3.68 3.87 0.81
CA ILE A 100 -3.98 5.28 1.13
C ILE A 100 -3.77 5.57 2.61
N LEU A 101 -4.06 4.63 3.50
CA LEU A 101 -3.73 4.78 4.92
C LEU A 101 -2.21 4.90 5.11
N ILE A 102 -1.42 4.06 4.43
CA ILE A 102 0.04 4.10 4.47
C ILE A 102 0.55 5.48 4.05
N ILE A 103 0.05 6.00 2.93
CA ILE A 103 0.43 7.32 2.43
C ILE A 103 0.02 8.43 3.41
N TRP A 104 -1.17 8.34 3.99
CA TRP A 104 -1.63 9.31 4.97
C TRP A 104 -0.77 9.34 6.22
N ILE A 105 -0.42 8.16 6.76
CA ILE A 105 0.51 8.05 7.89
C ILE A 105 1.87 8.66 7.53
N GLY A 106 2.40 8.40 6.34
CA GLY A 106 3.65 9.01 5.87
C GLY A 106 3.58 10.55 5.86
N ILE A 107 2.49 11.12 5.33
CA ILE A 107 2.25 12.57 5.36
C ILE A 107 2.18 13.10 6.81
N PHE A 108 1.51 12.37 7.69
CA PHE A 108 1.42 12.71 9.10
C PHE A 108 2.79 12.71 9.78
N LEU A 109 3.60 11.68 9.55
CA LEU A 109 4.96 11.58 10.07
C LEU A 109 5.81 12.78 9.63
N VAL A 110 5.82 13.11 8.34
CA VAL A 110 6.55 14.29 7.84
C VAL A 110 6.06 15.57 8.54
N LYS A 111 4.75 15.79 8.65
CA LYS A 111 4.20 16.95 9.37
C LYS A 111 4.63 16.97 10.84
N ARG A 112 4.70 15.82 11.50
CA ARG A 112 5.09 15.69 12.91
C ARG A 112 6.55 16.06 13.13
N PHE A 113 7.46 15.58 12.26
CA PHE A 113 8.89 15.89 12.30
C PHE A 113 9.21 17.35 11.96
N TYR A 114 8.35 17.99 11.18
CA TYR A 114 8.49 19.39 10.78
C TYR A 114 7.57 20.35 11.52
N ARG A 115 6.99 19.95 12.66
CA ARG A 115 5.98 20.74 13.40
C ARG A 115 6.46 22.16 13.74
N ASN A 116 7.72 22.31 14.11
CA ASN A 116 8.33 23.59 14.52
C ASN A 116 9.30 24.14 13.47
N LYS A 117 9.18 23.71 12.23
CA LYS A 117 10.05 24.09 11.11
C LYS A 117 9.21 24.60 9.93
N PRO A 118 9.81 25.33 8.99
CA PRO A 118 9.11 25.71 7.76
C PRO A 118 8.52 24.51 7.04
N SER A 119 7.32 24.66 6.47
CA SER A 119 6.59 23.57 5.82
C SER A 119 7.48 22.79 4.86
N PRO A 120 7.53 21.45 4.97
CA PRO A 120 8.33 20.60 4.08
C PRO A 120 7.68 20.42 2.69
N PHE A 121 6.49 21.00 2.47
CA PHE A 121 5.71 20.82 1.24
C PHE A 121 5.68 22.08 0.35
N LEU A 122 6.55 23.06 0.59
CA LEU A 122 6.70 24.24 -0.27
C LEU A 122 7.84 24.10 -1.29
N THR A 123 8.91 23.43 -0.88
CA THR A 123 10.10 23.17 -1.71
C THR A 123 10.60 21.76 -1.41
N TRP A 124 11.42 21.21 -2.28
CA TRP A 124 12.03 19.90 -2.05
C TRP A 124 12.97 19.92 -0.84
N LYS A 125 12.76 18.99 0.11
CA LYS A 125 13.60 18.80 1.28
C LYS A 125 13.93 17.31 1.42
N TRP A 126 15.19 16.96 1.29
CA TRP A 126 15.64 15.57 1.37
C TRP A 126 15.25 14.86 2.67
N GLY A 127 15.31 15.57 3.81
CA GLY A 127 14.86 14.99 5.08
C GLY A 127 13.40 14.57 5.09
N ALA A 128 12.51 15.34 4.48
CA ALA A 128 11.09 14.98 4.34
C ALA A 128 10.89 13.80 3.36
N PHE A 129 11.65 13.80 2.27
CA PHE A 129 11.68 12.69 1.32
C PHE A 129 12.10 11.38 2.00
N PHE A 130 13.21 11.39 2.75
CA PHE A 130 13.69 10.18 3.43
C PHE A 130 12.75 9.68 4.53
N ILE A 131 12.01 10.56 5.22
CA ILE A 131 10.97 10.12 6.18
C ILE A 131 9.88 9.32 5.44
N LEU A 132 9.40 9.81 4.29
CA LEU A 132 8.42 9.08 3.48
C LEU A 132 9.01 7.77 2.94
N PHE A 133 10.22 7.82 2.40
CA PHE A 133 10.89 6.67 1.81
C PHE A 133 11.08 5.54 2.84
N ILE A 134 11.65 5.85 4.01
CA ILE A 134 11.87 4.86 5.08
C ILE A 134 10.54 4.28 5.56
N TRP A 135 9.52 5.11 5.74
CA TRP A 135 8.20 4.65 6.13
C TRP A 135 7.60 3.71 5.10
N PHE A 136 7.61 4.09 3.82
CA PHE A 136 7.02 3.29 2.75
C PHE A 136 7.73 1.95 2.57
N ILE A 137 9.05 1.93 2.62
CA ILE A 137 9.83 0.69 2.50
C ILE A 137 9.66 -0.18 3.75
N ALA A 138 9.76 0.38 4.95
CA ALA A 138 9.65 -0.40 6.19
C ALA A 138 8.29 -1.10 6.32
N GLN A 139 7.18 -0.40 6.01
CA GLN A 139 5.87 -1.02 6.04
C GLN A 139 5.71 -2.11 4.98
N ASN A 140 6.28 -1.91 3.76
CA ASN A 140 6.19 -2.90 2.71
C ASN A 140 7.00 -4.16 3.02
N ILE A 141 8.20 -4.02 3.58
CA ILE A 141 8.99 -5.15 4.11
C ILE A 141 8.16 -5.94 5.13
N TYR A 142 7.49 -5.24 6.05
CA TYR A 142 6.62 -5.91 7.02
C TYR A 142 5.45 -6.66 6.35
N VAL A 143 4.78 -6.03 5.39
CA VAL A 143 3.65 -6.65 4.69
C VAL A 143 4.11 -7.85 3.86
N GLU A 144 5.21 -7.73 3.12
CA GLU A 144 5.77 -8.80 2.29
C GLU A 144 6.25 -9.97 3.17
N GLY A 145 6.98 -9.69 4.25
CA GLY A 145 7.52 -10.72 5.11
C GLY A 145 6.48 -11.53 5.88
N PHE A 146 5.30 -10.97 6.16
CA PHE A 146 4.32 -11.64 7.01
C PHE A 146 2.99 -11.97 6.34
N PHE A 147 2.60 -11.27 5.25
CA PHE A 147 1.25 -11.39 4.71
C PHE A 147 1.17 -11.68 3.21
N TYR A 148 2.16 -11.32 2.41
CA TYR A 148 2.08 -11.54 0.96
C TYR A 148 1.96 -13.01 0.58
N HIS A 149 2.68 -13.91 1.28
CA HIS A 149 2.62 -15.35 1.03
C HIS A 149 1.21 -15.94 1.22
N LEU A 150 0.38 -15.34 2.10
CA LEU A 150 -1.01 -15.75 2.28
C LEU A 150 -1.92 -15.24 1.17
N GLN A 151 -1.66 -14.05 0.66
CA GLN A 151 -2.53 -13.35 -0.27
C GLN A 151 -2.15 -13.53 -1.73
N LEU A 152 -0.87 -13.70 -2.03
CA LEU A 152 -0.34 -13.81 -3.39
C LEU A 152 0.18 -15.21 -3.73
N GLY A 153 0.15 -16.14 -2.78
CA GLY A 153 0.70 -17.50 -2.91
C GLY A 153 2.19 -17.57 -2.61
N SER A 154 2.66 -18.82 -2.35
CA SER A 154 4.03 -19.11 -1.88
C SER A 154 5.10 -19.05 -2.97
N ASP A 155 4.72 -19.01 -4.23
CA ASP A 155 5.64 -19.26 -5.35
C ASP A 155 6.43 -18.02 -5.79
N GLY A 156 6.29 -16.91 -5.06
CA GLY A 156 7.08 -15.69 -5.31
C GLY A 156 6.77 -14.96 -6.63
N ASP A 157 5.89 -15.52 -7.45
CA ASP A 157 5.46 -14.91 -8.70
C ASP A 157 4.47 -13.78 -8.44
N LEU A 158 5.02 -12.59 -8.18
CA LEU A 158 4.22 -11.38 -8.15
C LEU A 158 3.69 -11.11 -9.55
N SER A 159 2.37 -11.04 -9.69
CA SER A 159 1.75 -10.64 -10.94
C SER A 159 2.04 -9.18 -11.32
N TRP A 160 2.49 -8.37 -10.37
CA TRP A 160 3.03 -7.04 -10.66
C TRP A 160 4.53 -7.14 -10.96
N ALA A 161 4.84 -7.28 -12.22
CA ALA A 161 6.18 -7.44 -12.72
C ALA A 161 6.36 -6.59 -13.98
N PRO A 162 6.41 -5.25 -13.89
CA PRO A 162 6.54 -4.39 -15.06
C PRO A 162 7.81 -4.64 -15.87
N LEU A 163 8.80 -5.30 -15.25
CA LEU A 163 10.07 -5.67 -15.87
C LEU A 163 10.19 -7.17 -16.21
N GLN A 164 9.11 -7.94 -16.02
CA GLN A 164 9.08 -9.37 -16.33
C GLN A 164 9.56 -9.74 -17.74
N PRO A 165 9.31 -8.93 -18.80
CA PRO A 165 9.86 -9.22 -20.12
C PRO A 165 11.39 -9.31 -20.15
N LEU A 166 12.10 -8.78 -19.15
CA LEU A 166 13.55 -8.85 -19.02
C LEU A 166 14.06 -10.12 -18.32
N GLY A 167 13.15 -10.98 -17.85
CA GLY A 167 13.46 -12.27 -17.26
C GLY A 167 13.34 -12.31 -15.72
N SER A 168 13.26 -13.51 -15.17
CA SER A 168 13.07 -13.77 -13.73
C SER A 168 14.20 -13.20 -12.84
N TRP A 169 15.41 -13.06 -13.38
CA TRP A 169 16.53 -12.42 -12.69
C TRP A 169 16.27 -10.95 -12.29
N TYR A 170 15.26 -10.32 -12.87
CA TYR A 170 14.88 -8.94 -12.56
C TYR A 170 14.07 -8.81 -11.27
N ASN A 171 13.71 -9.93 -10.63
CA ASN A 171 13.08 -9.91 -9.30
C ASN A 171 13.93 -10.67 -8.27
N PRO A 172 15.18 -10.22 -8.00
CA PRO A 172 16.01 -10.89 -7.01
C PRO A 172 15.39 -10.77 -5.61
N THR A 173 15.53 -11.83 -4.83
CA THR A 173 15.34 -11.79 -3.39
C THR A 173 16.43 -10.93 -2.78
N LEU A 174 16.03 -9.88 -2.05
CA LEU A 174 16.95 -8.99 -1.35
C LEU A 174 17.44 -9.60 -0.04
N PHE A 175 16.52 -10.19 0.71
CA PHE A 175 16.73 -10.95 1.95
C PHE A 175 15.45 -11.70 2.30
N GLU A 176 15.48 -12.48 3.41
CA GLU A 176 14.34 -13.26 3.88
C GLU A 176 13.96 -12.88 5.31
N ILE A 177 12.67 -12.95 5.62
CA ILE A 177 12.12 -12.81 6.97
C ILE A 177 11.25 -14.03 7.27
N GLY A 178 11.68 -14.85 8.26
CA GLY A 178 10.94 -16.04 8.63
C GLY A 178 10.76 -17.07 7.49
N GLY A 179 11.68 -17.11 6.54
CA GLY A 179 11.62 -17.96 5.34
C GLY A 179 10.81 -17.34 4.19
N ASN A 180 10.24 -16.15 4.34
CA ASN A 180 9.54 -15.45 3.27
C ASN A 180 10.48 -14.47 2.56
N PRO A 181 10.58 -14.51 1.23
CA PRO A 181 11.47 -13.63 0.48
C PRO A 181 10.95 -12.19 0.44
N ILE A 182 11.84 -11.24 0.64
CA ILE A 182 11.62 -9.82 0.35
C ILE A 182 12.24 -9.53 -1.01
N THR A 183 11.41 -9.14 -1.98
CA THR A 183 11.82 -9.06 -3.38
C THR A 183 11.98 -7.62 -3.87
N LEU A 184 12.85 -7.44 -4.86
CA LEU A 184 13.09 -6.12 -5.46
C LEU A 184 11.81 -5.53 -6.07
N GLN A 185 11.03 -6.33 -6.77
CA GLN A 185 9.83 -5.82 -7.46
C GLN A 185 8.76 -5.38 -6.48
N SER A 186 8.54 -6.13 -5.40
CA SER A 186 7.61 -5.72 -4.35
C SER A 186 8.00 -4.37 -3.74
N GLN A 187 9.28 -4.16 -3.46
CA GLN A 187 9.76 -2.91 -2.91
C GLN A 187 9.72 -1.75 -3.91
N SER A 188 9.85 -2.04 -5.20
CA SER A 188 9.94 -1.02 -6.25
C SER A 188 8.68 -0.16 -6.39
N SER A 189 7.49 -0.70 -6.07
CA SER A 189 6.25 0.08 -6.06
C SER A 189 6.33 1.29 -5.12
N TRP A 190 6.84 1.09 -3.93
CA TRP A 190 6.98 2.14 -2.92
C TRP A 190 8.21 3.03 -3.14
N VAL A 191 9.27 2.50 -3.74
CA VAL A 191 10.41 3.31 -4.22
C VAL A 191 9.93 4.33 -5.25
N ILE A 192 9.10 3.90 -6.22
CA ILE A 192 8.54 4.77 -7.26
C ILE A 192 7.49 5.72 -6.66
N MET A 193 6.64 5.23 -5.75
CA MET A 193 5.57 6.04 -5.17
C MET A 193 6.09 7.18 -4.28
N THR A 194 7.25 7.00 -3.64
CA THR A 194 7.81 8.03 -2.75
C THR A 194 8.02 9.39 -3.44
N PRO A 195 8.79 9.49 -4.55
CA PRO A 195 8.97 10.76 -5.25
C PRO A 195 7.64 11.29 -5.81
N ILE A 196 6.75 10.44 -6.26
CA ILE A 196 5.45 10.84 -6.80
C ILE A 196 4.62 11.53 -5.71
N VAL A 197 4.43 10.90 -4.56
CA VAL A 197 3.67 11.46 -3.44
C VAL A 197 4.29 12.76 -2.98
N TYR A 198 5.62 12.81 -2.82
CA TYR A 198 6.28 14.01 -2.34
C TYR A 198 6.19 15.17 -3.35
N TYR A 199 6.34 14.89 -4.64
CA TYR A 199 6.12 15.87 -5.70
C TYR A 199 4.67 16.41 -5.70
N LEU A 200 3.68 15.54 -5.59
CA LEU A 200 2.27 15.96 -5.52
C LEU A 200 2.00 16.84 -4.29
N LEU A 201 2.60 16.50 -3.13
CA LEU A 201 2.50 17.33 -1.92
C LEU A 201 3.05 18.73 -2.18
N ILE A 202 4.20 18.87 -2.79
CA ILE A 202 4.79 20.17 -3.12
C ILE A 202 3.90 20.91 -4.14
N ARG A 203 3.55 20.26 -5.23
CA ARG A 203 2.78 20.87 -6.33
C ARG A 203 1.44 21.46 -5.85
N PHE A 204 0.70 20.71 -5.03
CA PHE A 204 -0.62 21.16 -4.59
C PHE A 204 -0.54 22.20 -3.46
N ASN A 205 0.51 22.21 -2.62
CA ASN A 205 0.69 23.23 -1.60
C ASN A 205 1.21 24.55 -2.20
N THR A 206 2.08 24.52 -3.20
CA THR A 206 2.62 25.72 -3.87
C THR A 206 1.52 26.46 -4.64
N LYS A 207 0.62 25.74 -5.32
CA LYS A 207 -0.52 26.34 -6.03
C LYS A 207 -1.51 27.06 -5.12
N LYS A 208 -1.64 26.62 -3.87
CA LYS A 208 -2.52 27.28 -2.88
C LYS A 208 -2.00 28.65 -2.47
N ASN A 209 -0.70 28.83 -2.38
CA ASN A 209 -0.09 30.10 -1.94
C ASN A 209 -0.03 31.18 -3.05
N LYS A 210 -0.38 30.83 -4.29
CA LYS A 210 -0.42 31.77 -5.43
C LYS A 210 -1.84 32.29 -5.75
N ARG A 211 -2.83 31.85 -5.02
CA ARG A 211 -4.22 32.32 -5.06
C ARG A 211 -4.57 33.06 -3.79
#